data_f16bebaced6bbdaaf10d55769a066c2d
#
_entry.id   f16bebaced6bbdaaf10d55769a066c2d
#
_cell.length_a   1.000
_cell.length_b   1.000
_cell.length_c   1.000
_cell.angle_alpha   90.00
_cell.angle_beta   90.00
_cell.angle_gamma   90.00
#
_symmetry.space_group_name_H-M   'P 1'
#
loop_
_entity.id
_entity.type
_entity.pdbx_description
1 polymer ?
#
loop_
_entity_poly.entity_id
_entity_poly.type
_entity_poly.pdbx_seq_one_letter_code
_entity_poly.pdbx_strand_id
1 'polypeptide(L)'
;MDFVTVDGIRLEVRHIATSPGARELAPIVFLHEGLGSVAMWRDWPDQVCAATGRAGIVYSRRGYGWSDPVPDVRAASFERDGQRGGRLLPDYMHREAWHVLPALLKECRVSRPVLLGHSDGATIALLYASRHPVSACIVMAPHLFVEDISIESIAQAREAYLQSDLRQRLARYHAEVDIAFWQWNDVWLSAEFRSFDIQQECARITAPVLAIQGVDDPYGSMRQIDSIADALRDQDSSQAGSGVQLEKLASCGHSPHRDQPERTLAAVTALLAAKP
;
A
#
# COMPACT_ATOMS: atom_id res chain seq x y z
N MET A 1 8.65 -11.75 -15.98
CA MET A 1 7.37 -11.23 -15.44
C MET A 1 6.62 -12.43 -14.95
N ASP A 2 6.40 -12.50 -13.66
CA ASP A 2 5.77 -13.67 -13.03
C ASP A 2 4.35 -13.31 -12.59
N PHE A 3 3.50 -14.31 -12.44
CA PHE A 3 2.12 -14.16 -12.02
C PHE A 3 1.78 -15.19 -10.94
N VAL A 4 0.97 -14.73 -9.98
CA VAL A 4 0.34 -15.62 -8.99
C VAL A 4 -1.17 -15.55 -9.20
N THR A 5 -1.83 -16.70 -9.20
CA THR A 5 -3.29 -16.77 -9.35
C THR A 5 -3.95 -16.82 -7.98
N VAL A 6 -4.81 -15.86 -7.71
CA VAL A 6 -5.63 -15.75 -6.51
C VAL A 6 -7.09 -15.74 -6.92
N ASP A 7 -7.86 -16.70 -6.49
CA ASP A 7 -9.29 -16.84 -6.81
C ASP A 7 -9.59 -16.73 -8.33
N GLY A 8 -8.72 -17.33 -9.16
CA GLY A 8 -8.84 -17.31 -10.62
C GLY A 8 -8.37 -16.02 -11.30
N ILE A 9 -7.86 -15.03 -10.54
CA ILE A 9 -7.31 -13.76 -11.04
C ILE A 9 -5.79 -13.84 -11.02
N ARG A 10 -5.13 -13.54 -12.14
CA ARG A 10 -3.67 -13.46 -12.22
C ARG A 10 -3.20 -12.09 -11.75
N LEU A 11 -2.36 -12.08 -10.73
CA LEU A 11 -1.71 -10.89 -10.21
C LEU A 11 -0.24 -10.89 -10.63
N GLU A 12 0.22 -9.78 -11.20
CA GLU A 12 1.64 -9.56 -11.52
C GLU A 12 2.45 -9.56 -10.23
N VAL A 13 3.54 -10.35 -10.21
CA VAL A 13 4.43 -10.45 -9.04
C VAL A 13 5.89 -10.39 -9.50
N ARG A 14 6.72 -9.73 -8.70
CA ARG A 14 8.18 -9.74 -8.81
C ARG A 14 8.79 -10.22 -7.50
N HIS A 15 9.59 -11.26 -7.56
CA HIS A 15 10.37 -11.75 -6.44
C HIS A 15 11.78 -11.15 -6.44
N ILE A 16 12.24 -10.73 -5.26
CA ILE A 16 13.61 -10.24 -5.02
C ILE A 16 14.27 -11.23 -4.09
N ALA A 17 15.31 -11.90 -4.58
CA ALA A 17 16.04 -12.90 -3.82
C ALA A 17 17.01 -12.25 -2.82
N THR A 18 17.30 -12.96 -1.74
CA THR A 18 18.42 -12.63 -0.85
C THR A 18 19.74 -13.11 -1.43
N SER A 19 20.86 -12.59 -0.90
CA SER A 19 22.18 -13.11 -1.21
C SER A 19 22.31 -14.58 -0.76
N PRO A 20 23.03 -15.43 -1.49
CA PRO A 20 23.27 -16.82 -1.10
C PRO A 20 23.88 -16.90 0.32
N GLY A 21 23.32 -17.76 1.16
CA GLY A 21 23.78 -17.94 2.55
C GLY A 21 23.30 -16.88 3.54
N ALA A 22 22.41 -15.95 3.12
CA ALA A 22 21.79 -15.02 4.04
C ALA A 22 20.90 -15.77 5.06
N ARG A 23 20.78 -15.19 6.27
CA ARG A 23 19.85 -15.68 7.29
C ARG A 23 18.41 -15.63 6.73
N GLU A 24 17.61 -16.64 7.05
CA GLU A 24 16.20 -16.64 6.71
C GLU A 24 15.45 -15.62 7.60
N LEU A 25 15.16 -14.47 7.01
CA LEU A 25 14.43 -13.38 7.65
C LEU A 25 13.04 -13.28 7.00
N ALA A 26 12.07 -12.72 7.73
CA ALA A 26 10.74 -12.45 7.19
C ALA A 26 10.85 -11.59 5.91
N PRO A 27 10.25 -12.00 4.79
CA PRO A 27 10.32 -11.24 3.54
C PRO A 27 9.53 -9.93 3.64
N ILE A 28 9.92 -8.96 2.81
CA ILE A 28 9.20 -7.69 2.68
C ILE A 28 8.19 -7.82 1.55
N VAL A 29 6.94 -7.47 1.81
CA VAL A 29 5.88 -7.39 0.79
C VAL A 29 5.56 -5.93 0.54
N PHE A 30 5.74 -5.50 -0.71
CA PHE A 30 5.55 -4.12 -1.15
C PHE A 30 4.15 -3.92 -1.72
N LEU A 31 3.41 -2.97 -1.15
CA LEU A 31 2.03 -2.63 -1.53
C LEU A 31 2.00 -1.23 -2.14
N HIS A 32 1.67 -1.14 -3.41
CA HIS A 32 1.74 0.10 -4.18
C HIS A 32 0.59 1.08 -3.88
N GLU A 33 0.81 2.35 -4.23
CA GLU A 33 -0.15 3.44 -4.17
C GLU A 33 -1.35 3.28 -5.11
N GLY A 34 -2.30 4.23 -5.07
CA GLY A 34 -3.55 4.20 -5.83
C GLY A 34 -3.39 4.02 -7.35
N LEU A 35 -2.35 4.60 -7.94
CA LEU A 35 -2.03 4.45 -9.38
C LEU A 35 -0.73 3.68 -9.61
N GLY A 36 -0.26 2.94 -8.60
CA GLY A 36 1.00 2.22 -8.66
C GLY A 36 0.94 0.86 -9.34
N SER A 37 2.10 0.24 -9.49
CA SER A 37 2.29 -1.10 -10.02
C SER A 37 3.68 -1.62 -9.63
N VAL A 38 3.99 -2.88 -9.92
CA VAL A 38 5.33 -3.46 -9.76
C VAL A 38 6.39 -2.56 -10.41
N ALA A 39 6.14 -2.11 -11.64
CA ALA A 39 7.10 -1.31 -12.40
C ALA A 39 7.29 0.11 -11.84
N MET A 40 6.28 0.68 -11.19
CA MET A 40 6.36 2.04 -10.65
C MET A 40 7.20 2.17 -9.38
N TRP A 41 7.45 1.08 -8.68
CA TRP A 41 8.40 1.04 -7.58
C TRP A 41 9.85 1.24 -8.03
N ARG A 42 10.16 0.99 -9.32
CA ARG A 42 11.51 1.03 -9.90
C ARG A 42 12.45 0.09 -9.13
N ASP A 43 13.61 0.59 -8.71
CA ASP A 43 14.64 -0.13 -7.97
C ASP A 43 14.54 0.03 -6.43
N TRP A 44 13.56 0.80 -5.94
CA TRP A 44 13.39 1.00 -4.50
C TRP A 44 13.25 -0.30 -3.70
N PRO A 45 12.44 -1.29 -4.13
CA PRO A 45 12.36 -2.58 -3.43
C PRO A 45 13.70 -3.32 -3.37
N ASP A 46 14.50 -3.23 -4.44
CA ASP A 46 15.82 -3.87 -4.47
C ASP A 46 16.78 -3.21 -3.47
N GLN A 47 16.77 -1.88 -3.38
CA GLN A 47 17.57 -1.12 -2.41
C GLN A 47 17.20 -1.48 -0.98
N VAL A 48 15.89 -1.55 -0.66
CA VAL A 48 15.40 -1.94 0.68
C VAL A 48 15.81 -3.38 1.00
N CYS A 49 15.60 -4.32 0.08
CA CYS A 49 15.96 -5.73 0.26
C CYS A 49 17.46 -5.89 0.47
N ALA A 50 18.28 -5.21 -0.33
CA ALA A 50 19.73 -5.24 -0.20
C ALA A 50 20.21 -4.66 1.15
N ALA A 51 19.65 -3.51 1.57
CA ALA A 51 20.01 -2.86 2.82
C ALA A 51 19.61 -3.64 4.08
N THR A 52 18.54 -4.46 3.98
CA THR A 52 17.98 -5.20 5.11
C THR A 52 18.35 -6.70 5.11
N GLY A 53 18.95 -7.19 4.03
CA GLY A 53 19.26 -8.62 3.83
C GLY A 53 17.99 -9.50 3.71
N ARG A 54 16.85 -8.94 3.37
CA ARG A 54 15.55 -9.64 3.29
C ARG A 54 15.15 -9.90 1.83
N ALA A 55 14.47 -11.02 1.60
CA ALA A 55 13.77 -11.24 0.34
C ALA A 55 12.62 -10.25 0.18
N GLY A 56 12.21 -10.00 -1.06
CA GLY A 56 11.09 -9.10 -1.36
C GLY A 56 10.06 -9.73 -2.30
N ILE A 57 8.81 -9.33 -2.12
CA ILE A 57 7.70 -9.61 -3.02
C ILE A 57 7.03 -8.28 -3.35
N VAL A 58 7.00 -7.95 -4.62
CA VAL A 58 6.30 -6.77 -5.15
C VAL A 58 5.17 -7.27 -6.02
N TYR A 59 3.95 -6.80 -5.82
CA TYR A 59 2.83 -7.21 -6.66
C TYR A 59 1.99 -6.03 -7.11
N SER A 60 1.31 -6.18 -8.24
CA SER A 60 0.30 -5.24 -8.72
C SER A 60 -1.09 -5.77 -8.37
N ARG A 61 -1.92 -4.96 -7.72
CA ARG A 61 -3.33 -5.30 -7.45
C ARG A 61 -4.09 -5.51 -8.75
N ARG A 62 -5.25 -6.18 -8.70
CA ARG A 62 -6.12 -6.38 -9.87
C ARG A 62 -6.45 -5.04 -10.55
N GLY A 63 -6.32 -5.00 -11.87
CA GLY A 63 -6.52 -3.80 -12.68
C GLY A 63 -5.34 -2.84 -12.73
N TYR A 64 -4.23 -3.16 -12.07
CA TYR A 64 -2.98 -2.39 -12.09
C TYR A 64 -1.84 -3.22 -12.69
N GLY A 65 -0.81 -2.52 -13.18
CA GLY A 65 0.35 -3.18 -13.79
C GLY A 65 -0.08 -4.08 -14.94
N TRP A 66 0.35 -5.32 -14.88
CA TRP A 66 0.02 -6.38 -15.83
C TRP A 66 -0.91 -7.45 -15.21
N SER A 67 -1.50 -7.15 -14.04
CA SER A 67 -2.54 -7.99 -13.43
C SER A 67 -3.82 -7.99 -14.25
N ASP A 68 -4.60 -9.07 -14.13
CA ASP A 68 -5.88 -9.19 -14.82
C ASP A 68 -6.79 -7.97 -14.55
N PRO A 69 -7.50 -7.48 -15.55
CA PRO A 69 -8.32 -6.28 -15.44
C PRO A 69 -9.57 -6.50 -14.59
N VAL A 70 -10.13 -5.40 -14.10
CA VAL A 70 -11.50 -5.37 -13.54
C VAL A 70 -12.45 -5.11 -14.71
N PRO A 71 -13.41 -6.01 -15.00
CA PRO A 71 -14.35 -5.81 -16.09
C PRO A 71 -15.31 -4.65 -15.76
N ASP A 72 -15.68 -3.88 -16.79
CA ASP A 72 -16.69 -2.82 -16.75
C ASP A 72 -16.51 -1.82 -15.59
N VAL A 73 -15.27 -1.44 -15.28
CA VAL A 73 -14.83 -0.72 -14.07
C VAL A 73 -15.62 0.56 -13.75
N ARG A 74 -16.34 1.13 -14.70
CA ARG A 74 -17.20 2.31 -14.51
C ARG A 74 -18.69 2.01 -14.45
N ALA A 75 -19.10 0.76 -14.69
CA ALA A 75 -20.49 0.32 -14.51
C ALA A 75 -20.85 0.20 -13.02
N ALA A 76 -22.11 -0.06 -12.74
CA ALA A 76 -22.53 -0.43 -11.39
C ALA A 76 -21.79 -1.70 -10.93
N SER A 77 -21.41 -1.76 -9.67
CA SER A 77 -20.75 -2.95 -9.10
C SER A 77 -21.62 -4.20 -9.26
N PHE A 78 -21.01 -5.31 -9.66
CA PHE A 78 -21.65 -6.60 -9.79
C PHE A 78 -20.73 -7.72 -9.31
N GLU A 79 -21.33 -8.88 -9.06
CA GLU A 79 -20.61 -10.12 -8.80
C GLU A 79 -21.07 -11.19 -9.79
N ARG A 80 -20.12 -11.86 -10.45
CA ARG A 80 -20.38 -12.96 -11.37
C ARG A 80 -19.33 -14.05 -11.15
N ASP A 81 -19.79 -15.29 -10.96
CA ASP A 81 -18.91 -16.45 -10.76
C ASP A 81 -17.90 -16.27 -9.60
N GLY A 82 -18.34 -15.60 -8.52
CA GLY A 82 -17.50 -15.28 -7.35
C GLY A 82 -16.49 -14.15 -7.58
N GLN A 83 -16.50 -13.53 -8.76
CA GLN A 83 -15.62 -12.40 -9.07
C GLN A 83 -16.41 -11.09 -9.15
N ARG A 84 -15.87 -10.05 -8.52
CA ARG A 84 -16.41 -8.69 -8.64
C ARG A 84 -15.94 -8.00 -9.92
N GLY A 85 -16.83 -7.26 -10.53
CA GLY A 85 -16.60 -6.30 -11.59
C GLY A 85 -17.37 -5.01 -11.33
N GLY A 86 -17.27 -4.08 -12.28
CA GLY A 86 -17.85 -2.75 -12.12
C GLY A 86 -17.03 -1.85 -11.21
N ARG A 87 -17.66 -0.79 -10.73
CA ARG A 87 -17.04 0.21 -9.85
C ARG A 87 -16.58 -0.40 -8.54
N LEU A 88 -15.40 0.00 -8.07
CA LEU A 88 -14.96 -0.32 -6.71
C LEU A 88 -15.91 0.31 -5.68
N LEU A 89 -16.13 -0.41 -4.61
CA LEU A 89 -16.91 0.06 -3.45
C LEU A 89 -15.97 0.65 -2.39
N PRO A 90 -16.48 1.44 -1.43
CA PRO A 90 -15.67 2.04 -0.37
C PRO A 90 -14.86 1.05 0.47
N ASP A 91 -15.22 -0.22 0.48
CA ASP A 91 -14.54 -1.30 1.20
C ASP A 91 -13.36 -1.94 0.42
N TYR A 92 -12.96 -1.38 -0.72
CA TYR A 92 -11.97 -2.02 -1.61
C TYR A 92 -10.61 -2.28 -0.95
N MET A 93 -10.13 -1.35 -0.10
CA MET A 93 -8.88 -1.55 0.65
C MET A 93 -9.03 -2.60 1.74
N HIS A 94 -10.18 -2.68 2.39
CA HIS A 94 -10.50 -3.74 3.35
C HIS A 94 -10.50 -5.11 2.66
N ARG A 95 -11.13 -5.20 1.48
CA ARG A 95 -11.15 -6.47 0.72
C ARG A 95 -9.77 -6.89 0.26
N GLU A 96 -8.97 -5.94 -0.22
CA GLU A 96 -7.58 -6.23 -0.58
C GLU A 96 -6.82 -6.76 0.63
N ALA A 97 -6.92 -6.08 1.78
CA ALA A 97 -6.22 -6.45 3.00
C ALA A 97 -6.68 -7.78 3.62
N TRP A 98 -7.99 -8.08 3.57
CA TRP A 98 -8.55 -9.20 4.34
C TRP A 98 -8.87 -10.45 3.51
N HIS A 99 -8.87 -10.34 2.18
CA HIS A 99 -9.17 -11.47 1.29
C HIS A 99 -8.06 -11.71 0.25
N VAL A 100 -7.69 -10.69 -0.52
CA VAL A 100 -6.73 -10.86 -1.62
C VAL A 100 -5.31 -11.07 -1.10
N LEU A 101 -4.82 -10.16 -0.25
CA LEU A 101 -3.45 -10.24 0.29
C LEU A 101 -3.18 -11.51 1.10
N PRO A 102 -4.08 -12.00 1.99
CA PRO A 102 -3.87 -13.28 2.66
C PRO A 102 -3.78 -14.45 1.69
N ALA A 103 -4.60 -14.48 0.63
CA ALA A 103 -4.57 -15.53 -0.38
C ALA A 103 -3.27 -15.46 -1.21
N LEU A 104 -2.84 -14.27 -1.63
CA LEU A 104 -1.56 -14.05 -2.30
C LEU A 104 -0.38 -14.54 -1.44
N LEU A 105 -0.35 -14.18 -0.17
CA LEU A 105 0.72 -14.60 0.75
C LEU A 105 0.76 -16.11 0.95
N LYS A 106 -0.41 -16.76 0.99
CA LYS A 106 -0.51 -18.23 1.05
C LYS A 106 0.11 -18.88 -0.18
N GLU A 107 -0.22 -18.39 -1.38
CA GLU A 107 0.39 -18.89 -2.64
C GLU A 107 1.91 -18.64 -2.67
N CYS A 108 2.36 -17.50 -2.15
CA CYS A 108 3.79 -17.18 -2.00
C CYS A 108 4.47 -17.89 -0.81
N ARG A 109 3.74 -18.68 -0.01
CA ARG A 109 4.22 -19.39 1.19
C ARG A 109 4.82 -18.46 2.25
N VAL A 110 4.21 -17.29 2.44
CA VAL A 110 4.62 -16.29 3.42
C VAL A 110 3.58 -16.25 4.54
N SER A 111 3.99 -16.50 5.78
CA SER A 111 3.09 -16.54 6.93
C SER A 111 3.12 -15.26 7.79
N ARG A 112 4.26 -14.60 7.89
CA ARG A 112 4.47 -13.44 8.75
C ARG A 112 5.39 -12.42 8.07
N PRO A 113 4.90 -11.67 7.07
CA PRO A 113 5.71 -10.72 6.31
C PRO A 113 6.12 -9.50 7.14
N VAL A 114 7.09 -8.76 6.63
CA VAL A 114 7.17 -7.31 6.82
C VAL A 114 6.30 -6.70 5.71
N LEU A 115 5.34 -5.84 6.06
CA LEU A 115 4.59 -5.08 5.06
C LEU A 115 5.21 -3.70 4.89
N LEU A 116 5.44 -3.29 3.65
CA LEU A 116 5.87 -1.95 3.28
C LEU A 116 4.90 -1.39 2.25
N GLY A 117 4.07 -0.45 2.66
CA GLY A 117 3.03 0.13 1.82
C GLY A 117 3.22 1.62 1.55
N HIS A 118 2.70 2.08 0.41
CA HIS A 118 2.64 3.50 0.06
C HIS A 118 1.20 3.88 -0.26
N SER A 119 0.70 5.00 0.29
CA SER A 119 -0.63 5.55 0.04
C SER A 119 -1.74 4.51 0.27
N ASP A 120 -2.57 4.16 -0.73
CA ASP A 120 -3.54 3.04 -0.64
C ASP A 120 -2.89 1.76 -0.10
N GLY A 121 -1.68 1.42 -0.59
CA GLY A 121 -0.95 0.26 -0.12
C GLY A 121 -0.53 0.35 1.34
N ALA A 122 -0.27 1.55 1.86
CA ALA A 122 0.00 1.77 3.28
C ALA A 122 -1.25 1.55 4.13
N THR A 123 -2.39 2.04 3.67
CA THR A 123 -3.70 1.79 4.30
C THR A 123 -4.05 0.30 4.31
N ILE A 124 -3.82 -0.40 3.19
CA ILE A 124 -3.99 -1.85 3.09
C ILE A 124 -3.06 -2.59 4.06
N ALA A 125 -1.80 -2.14 4.22
CA ALA A 125 -0.87 -2.74 5.19
C ALA A 125 -1.37 -2.62 6.63
N LEU A 126 -1.89 -1.45 7.03
CA LEU A 126 -2.49 -1.24 8.35
C LEU A 126 -3.72 -2.13 8.57
N LEU A 127 -4.62 -2.17 7.59
CA LEU A 127 -5.80 -3.03 7.63
C LEU A 127 -5.43 -4.52 7.74
N TYR A 128 -4.41 -4.98 7.01
CA TYR A 128 -3.94 -6.35 7.13
C TYR A 128 -3.37 -6.61 8.52
N ALA A 129 -2.48 -5.74 9.01
CA ALA A 129 -1.83 -5.89 10.31
C ALA A 129 -2.81 -5.82 11.50
N SER A 130 -4.01 -5.24 11.31
CA SER A 130 -5.07 -5.20 12.31
C SER A 130 -5.74 -6.56 12.59
N ARG A 131 -5.58 -7.53 11.67
CA ARG A 131 -6.23 -8.86 11.75
C ARG A 131 -5.27 -10.03 11.61
N HIS A 132 -4.11 -9.81 11.01
CA HIS A 132 -3.15 -10.87 10.68
C HIS A 132 -1.77 -10.56 11.27
N PRO A 133 -1.02 -11.59 11.69
CA PRO A 133 0.32 -11.39 12.22
C PRO A 133 1.28 -10.90 11.13
N VAL A 134 2.06 -9.88 11.46
CA VAL A 134 3.15 -9.36 10.65
C VAL A 134 4.42 -9.23 11.50
N SER A 135 5.59 -9.23 10.88
CA SER A 135 6.85 -8.99 11.57
C SER A 135 7.07 -7.50 11.86
N ALA A 136 6.65 -6.65 10.96
CA ALA A 136 6.59 -5.19 11.09
C ALA A 136 5.63 -4.62 10.02
N CYS A 137 5.10 -3.42 10.26
CA CYS A 137 4.28 -2.67 9.32
C CYS A 137 4.93 -1.31 9.07
N ILE A 138 5.34 -1.06 7.83
CA ILE A 138 5.99 0.18 7.39
C ILE A 138 5.04 0.85 6.41
N VAL A 139 4.63 2.08 6.72
CA VAL A 139 3.64 2.81 5.94
C VAL A 139 4.17 4.18 5.55
N MET A 140 4.08 4.51 4.27
CA MET A 140 4.45 5.80 3.70
C MET A 140 3.20 6.48 3.19
N ALA A 141 2.93 7.69 3.67
CA ALA A 141 1.78 8.52 3.29
C ALA A 141 0.43 7.75 3.34
N PRO A 142 0.08 7.09 4.45
CA PRO A 142 -1.17 6.34 4.60
C PRO A 142 -2.38 7.28 4.63
N HIS A 143 -3.57 6.71 4.36
CA HIS A 143 -4.84 7.37 4.59
C HIS A 143 -5.67 6.57 5.60
N LEU A 144 -5.82 7.10 6.81
CA LEU A 144 -6.67 6.50 7.83
C LEU A 144 -8.12 6.94 7.69
N PHE A 145 -8.30 8.14 7.23
CA PHE A 145 -9.60 8.77 6.96
C PHE A 145 -9.48 9.72 5.77
N VAL A 146 -10.62 10.09 5.21
CA VAL A 146 -10.67 11.03 4.08
C VAL A 146 -10.59 12.46 4.57
N GLU A 147 -9.71 13.26 3.96
CA GLU A 147 -9.59 14.71 4.15
C GLU A 147 -9.99 15.45 2.86
N ASP A 148 -10.45 16.72 3.00
CA ASP A 148 -10.80 17.52 1.82
C ASP A 148 -9.61 17.73 0.89
N ILE A 149 -8.39 17.90 1.43
CA ILE A 149 -7.15 18.01 0.66
C ILE A 149 -6.92 16.78 -0.23
N SER A 150 -7.25 15.57 0.27
CA SER A 150 -7.15 14.33 -0.52
C SER A 150 -8.10 14.36 -1.71
N ILE A 151 -9.36 14.75 -1.47
CA ILE A 151 -10.39 14.81 -2.51
C ILE A 151 -10.05 15.87 -3.57
N GLU A 152 -9.58 17.02 -3.15
CA GLU A 152 -9.15 18.11 -4.06
C GLU A 152 -8.00 17.65 -4.96
N SER A 153 -6.97 17.02 -4.39
CA SER A 153 -5.83 16.50 -5.15
C SER A 153 -6.23 15.39 -6.11
N ILE A 154 -7.15 14.50 -5.72
CA ILE A 154 -7.64 13.43 -6.58
C ILE A 154 -8.55 13.98 -7.70
N ALA A 155 -9.32 15.03 -7.43
CA ALA A 155 -10.07 15.73 -8.47
C ALA A 155 -9.13 16.43 -9.47
N GLN A 156 -8.04 17.07 -9.00
CA GLN A 156 -7.01 17.63 -9.87
C GLN A 156 -6.32 16.55 -10.72
N ALA A 157 -6.08 15.36 -10.16
CA ALA A 157 -5.56 14.23 -10.93
C ALA A 157 -6.52 13.79 -12.04
N ARG A 158 -7.86 13.86 -11.82
CA ARG A 158 -8.87 13.62 -12.88
C ARG A 158 -8.74 14.61 -14.01
N GLU A 159 -8.64 15.90 -13.71
CA GLU A 159 -8.46 16.93 -14.74
C GLU A 159 -7.15 16.72 -15.50
N ALA A 160 -6.05 16.43 -14.80
CA ALA A 160 -4.77 16.13 -15.42
C ALA A 160 -4.84 14.89 -16.34
N TYR A 161 -5.58 13.85 -15.93
CA TYR A 161 -5.75 12.65 -16.74
C TYR A 161 -6.51 12.92 -18.04
N LEU A 162 -7.52 13.78 -17.99
CA LEU A 162 -8.37 14.13 -19.14
C LEU A 162 -7.72 15.16 -20.08
N GLN A 163 -6.90 16.08 -19.53
CA GLN A 163 -6.48 17.28 -20.25
C GLN A 163 -4.96 17.38 -20.48
N SER A 164 -4.16 16.49 -19.86
CA SER A 164 -2.69 16.51 -20.01
C SER A 164 -2.13 15.17 -20.52
N ASP A 165 -0.81 15.02 -20.47
CA ASP A 165 -0.11 13.79 -20.84
C ASP A 165 -0.12 12.70 -19.75
N LEU A 166 -0.82 12.92 -18.63
CA LEU A 166 -0.82 11.99 -17.48
C LEU A 166 -1.25 10.58 -17.91
N ARG A 167 -2.30 10.45 -18.73
CA ARG A 167 -2.74 9.16 -19.26
C ARG A 167 -1.63 8.44 -20.03
N GLN A 168 -0.91 9.15 -20.88
CA GLN A 168 0.19 8.57 -21.67
C GLN A 168 1.38 8.14 -20.79
N ARG A 169 1.67 8.91 -19.75
CA ARG A 169 2.72 8.58 -18.78
C ARG A 169 2.38 7.33 -17.99
N LEU A 170 1.14 7.21 -17.51
CA LEU A 170 0.65 6.05 -16.77
C LEU A 170 0.56 4.79 -17.64
N ALA A 171 0.22 4.92 -18.91
CA ALA A 171 0.14 3.80 -19.86
C ALA A 171 1.46 3.02 -20.02
N ARG A 172 2.59 3.58 -19.58
CA ARG A 172 3.88 2.86 -19.56
C ARG A 172 3.97 1.81 -18.44
N TYR A 173 3.06 1.87 -17.47
CA TYR A 173 3.12 1.08 -16.24
C TYR A 173 1.88 0.20 -16.01
N HIS A 174 0.90 0.28 -16.93
CA HIS A 174 -0.35 -0.47 -16.84
C HIS A 174 -0.76 -1.00 -18.20
N ALA A 175 -1.15 -2.26 -18.26
CA ALA A 175 -1.70 -2.87 -19.47
C ALA A 175 -3.01 -2.16 -19.87
N GLU A 176 -3.85 -1.87 -18.90
CA GLU A 176 -5.16 -1.23 -19.06
C GLU A 176 -5.22 0.07 -18.24
N VAL A 177 -4.58 1.12 -18.73
CA VAL A 177 -4.41 2.38 -18.00
C VAL A 177 -5.74 3.03 -17.59
N ASP A 178 -6.77 2.92 -18.43
CA ASP A 178 -8.09 3.48 -18.11
C ASP A 178 -8.76 2.70 -16.96
N ILE A 179 -8.57 1.40 -16.90
CA ILE A 179 -9.03 0.59 -15.76
C ILE A 179 -8.30 1.01 -14.48
N ALA A 180 -6.96 1.08 -14.52
CA ALA A 180 -6.16 1.47 -13.37
C ALA A 180 -6.54 2.86 -12.84
N PHE A 181 -6.77 3.83 -13.74
CA PHE A 181 -7.12 5.18 -13.35
C PHE A 181 -8.54 5.28 -12.79
N TRP A 182 -9.54 4.78 -13.54
CA TRP A 182 -10.93 5.03 -13.17
C TRP A 182 -11.38 4.21 -11.96
N GLN A 183 -10.84 2.99 -11.74
CA GLN A 183 -11.18 2.24 -10.52
C GLN A 183 -10.77 2.98 -9.25
N TRP A 184 -9.61 3.65 -9.24
CA TRP A 184 -9.12 4.45 -8.13
C TRP A 184 -9.84 5.78 -8.02
N ASN A 185 -9.89 6.55 -9.11
CA ASN A 185 -10.41 7.91 -9.09
C ASN A 185 -11.91 7.95 -8.78
N ASP A 186 -12.70 7.05 -9.39
CA ASP A 186 -14.16 7.05 -9.22
C ASP A 186 -14.56 6.65 -7.78
N VAL A 187 -13.86 5.71 -7.13
CA VAL A 187 -14.18 5.34 -5.74
C VAL A 187 -13.80 6.47 -4.77
N TRP A 188 -12.61 7.06 -4.91
CA TRP A 188 -12.17 8.14 -4.04
C TRP A 188 -13.06 9.37 -4.10
N LEU A 189 -13.59 9.71 -5.28
CA LEU A 189 -14.48 10.85 -5.48
C LEU A 189 -15.96 10.52 -5.24
N SER A 190 -16.29 9.28 -4.87
CA SER A 190 -17.67 8.92 -4.54
C SER A 190 -18.10 9.54 -3.21
N ALA A 191 -19.40 9.83 -3.09
CA ALA A 191 -19.96 10.37 -1.84
C ALA A 191 -19.81 9.39 -0.67
N GLU A 192 -19.95 8.10 -0.97
CA GLU A 192 -19.88 7.01 0.00
C GLU A 192 -18.48 6.87 0.62
N PHE A 193 -17.42 7.16 -0.15
CA PHE A 193 -16.04 7.07 0.34
C PHE A 193 -15.68 8.18 1.33
N ARG A 194 -16.44 9.26 1.40
CA ARG A 194 -16.23 10.36 2.35
C ARG A 194 -16.25 9.91 3.82
N SER A 195 -16.96 8.83 4.12
CA SER A 195 -17.04 8.25 5.47
C SER A 195 -15.98 7.20 5.78
N PHE A 196 -15.02 6.98 4.86
CA PHE A 196 -13.95 6.01 5.07
C PHE A 196 -13.08 6.42 6.26
N ASP A 197 -12.95 5.50 7.24
CA ASP A 197 -12.15 5.68 8.45
C ASP A 197 -11.73 4.32 8.99
N ILE A 198 -10.43 4.14 9.26
CA ILE A 198 -9.82 2.89 9.76
C ILE A 198 -9.10 3.07 11.12
N GLN A 199 -9.35 4.15 11.84
CA GLN A 199 -8.68 4.41 13.12
C GLN A 199 -8.95 3.28 14.14
N GLN A 200 -10.16 2.73 14.14
CA GLN A 200 -10.51 1.60 15.01
C GLN A 200 -9.77 0.31 14.65
N GLU A 201 -9.53 0.07 13.36
CA GLU A 201 -8.72 -1.05 12.89
C GLU A 201 -7.26 -0.88 13.34
N CYS A 202 -6.69 0.33 13.20
CA CYS A 202 -5.33 0.62 13.62
C CYS A 202 -5.10 0.32 15.10
N ALA A 203 -6.08 0.59 15.96
CA ALA A 203 -5.99 0.28 17.39
C ALA A 203 -5.81 -1.22 17.72
N ARG A 204 -5.94 -2.14 16.76
CA ARG A 204 -5.75 -3.59 16.94
C ARG A 204 -4.38 -4.08 16.52
N ILE A 205 -3.52 -3.22 15.98
CA ILE A 205 -2.20 -3.62 15.47
C ILE A 205 -1.25 -3.85 16.64
N THR A 206 -0.69 -5.04 16.75
CA THR A 206 0.25 -5.43 17.81
C THR A 206 1.71 -5.47 17.34
N ALA A 207 1.93 -5.39 16.05
CA ALA A 207 3.27 -5.38 15.46
C ALA A 207 3.91 -3.99 15.55
N PRO A 208 5.26 -3.89 15.45
CA PRO A 208 5.93 -2.59 15.31
C PRO A 208 5.47 -1.86 14.06
N VAL A 209 5.21 -0.56 14.19
CA VAL A 209 4.80 0.31 13.08
C VAL A 209 5.82 1.42 12.88
N LEU A 210 6.23 1.64 11.63
CA LEU A 210 6.92 2.85 11.19
C LEU A 210 6.00 3.60 10.22
N ALA A 211 5.61 4.82 10.58
CA ALA A 211 4.80 5.68 9.73
C ALA A 211 5.61 6.89 9.27
N ILE A 212 5.71 7.05 7.94
CA ILE A 212 6.50 8.09 7.29
C ILE A 212 5.57 9.00 6.49
N GLN A 213 5.65 10.31 6.71
CA GLN A 213 4.83 11.30 6.01
C GLN A 213 5.66 12.52 5.62
N GLY A 214 5.50 12.98 4.38
CA GLY A 214 6.03 14.26 3.93
C GLY A 214 5.23 15.44 4.49
N VAL A 215 5.93 16.51 4.93
CA VAL A 215 5.27 17.71 5.44
C VAL A 215 4.49 18.44 4.36
N ASP A 216 4.96 18.36 3.12
CA ASP A 216 4.38 19.02 1.95
C ASP A 216 3.49 18.08 1.12
N ASP A 217 2.97 16.99 1.75
CA ASP A 217 2.12 16.02 1.07
C ASP A 217 0.77 16.65 0.66
N PRO A 218 0.46 16.73 -0.65
CA PRO A 218 -0.79 17.33 -1.11
C PRO A 218 -2.00 16.41 -0.97
N TYR A 219 -1.81 15.14 -0.60
CA TYR A 219 -2.89 14.16 -0.49
C TYR A 219 -3.33 13.88 0.94
N GLY A 220 -2.52 14.24 1.96
CA GLY A 220 -2.87 13.99 3.35
C GLY A 220 -2.05 14.82 4.32
N SER A 221 -2.69 15.29 5.39
CA SER A 221 -2.01 16.07 6.44
C SER A 221 -1.24 15.16 7.41
N MET A 222 -0.41 15.75 8.28
CA MET A 222 0.28 15.03 9.35
C MET A 222 -0.67 14.27 10.28
N ARG A 223 -1.95 14.66 10.33
CA ARG A 223 -2.96 13.98 11.14
C ARG A 223 -3.10 12.51 10.78
N GLN A 224 -2.80 12.12 9.54
CA GLN A 224 -2.86 10.71 9.11
C GLN A 224 -1.93 9.85 9.96
N ILE A 225 -0.66 10.22 10.11
CA ILE A 225 0.29 9.44 10.91
C ILE A 225 0.21 9.72 12.41
N ASP A 226 -0.18 10.92 12.81
CA ASP A 226 -0.40 11.25 14.23
C ASP A 226 -1.55 10.39 14.79
N SER A 227 -2.62 10.18 14.02
CA SER A 227 -3.74 9.31 14.41
C SER A 227 -3.33 7.83 14.55
N ILE A 228 -2.31 7.35 13.81
CA ILE A 228 -1.76 6.00 14.06
C ILE A 228 -1.15 5.94 15.47
N ALA A 229 -0.35 6.96 15.82
CA ALA A 229 0.29 7.01 17.13
C ALA A 229 -0.74 7.11 18.26
N ASP A 230 -1.81 7.89 18.06
CA ASP A 230 -2.89 8.01 19.04
C ASP A 230 -3.63 6.67 19.21
N ALA A 231 -4.00 6.01 18.12
CA ALA A 231 -4.69 4.73 18.15
C ALA A 231 -3.88 3.60 18.84
N LEU A 232 -2.54 3.66 18.74
CA LEU A 232 -1.65 2.64 19.31
C LEU A 232 -1.20 2.94 20.74
N ARG A 233 -1.33 4.18 21.25
CA ARG A 233 -0.98 4.55 22.64
C ARG A 233 -1.90 3.91 23.67
N ASP A 234 -3.15 3.71 23.33
CA ASP A 234 -4.16 3.16 24.24
C ASP A 234 -4.02 1.65 24.47
N GLN A 235 -3.07 1.00 23.81
CA GLN A 235 -2.76 -0.40 24.05
C GLN A 235 -1.88 -0.54 25.30
N ASP A 236 -2.28 -1.45 26.17
CA ASP A 236 -1.60 -1.76 27.42
C ASP A 236 -0.09 -1.95 27.20
N SER A 237 0.73 -1.14 27.86
CA SER A 237 2.19 -1.08 27.75
C SER A 237 2.92 -2.38 28.17
N SER A 238 2.16 -3.44 28.49
CA SER A 238 2.66 -4.75 28.90
C SER A 238 3.16 -5.62 27.75
N GLN A 239 2.86 -5.27 26.46
CA GLN A 239 3.40 -5.99 25.31
C GLN A 239 4.71 -5.33 24.84
N ALA A 240 5.82 -5.80 25.38
CA ALA A 240 7.16 -5.45 24.91
C ALA A 240 7.31 -5.78 23.42
N GLY A 241 7.20 -4.74 22.56
CA GLY A 241 7.39 -4.90 21.13
C GLY A 241 6.45 -4.10 20.24
N SER A 242 5.30 -3.66 20.72
CA SER A 242 4.37 -2.78 20.02
C SER A 242 4.81 -1.32 20.21
N GLY A 243 5.53 -0.76 19.26
CA GLY A 243 5.91 0.63 19.26
C GLY A 243 5.60 1.26 17.91
N VAL A 244 5.07 2.48 17.92
CA VAL A 244 4.97 3.29 16.71
C VAL A 244 6.14 4.27 16.65
N GLN A 245 6.79 4.32 15.49
CA GLN A 245 7.80 5.32 15.15
C GLN A 245 7.21 6.23 14.06
N LEU A 246 7.28 7.54 14.27
CA LEU A 246 6.84 8.53 13.30
C LEU A 246 8.06 9.22 12.68
N GLU A 247 8.14 9.24 11.36
CA GLU A 247 9.14 9.99 10.60
C GLU A 247 8.44 11.05 9.75
N LYS A 248 8.55 12.30 10.20
CA LYS A 248 7.98 13.49 9.53
C LYS A 248 9.08 14.14 8.70
N LEU A 249 8.93 14.11 7.38
CA LEU A 249 9.97 14.54 6.45
C LEU A 249 9.69 15.95 5.93
N ALA A 250 10.53 16.91 6.29
CA ALA A 250 10.49 18.26 5.70
C ALA A 250 10.92 18.21 4.23
N SER A 251 10.38 19.12 3.41
CA SER A 251 10.65 19.19 1.95
C SER A 251 10.38 17.85 1.25
N CYS A 252 9.28 17.22 1.60
CA CYS A 252 8.86 15.92 1.09
C CYS A 252 7.35 15.96 0.83
N GLY A 253 6.95 15.52 -0.37
CA GLY A 253 5.56 15.38 -0.76
C GLY A 253 5.01 13.98 -0.46
N HIS A 254 4.14 13.50 -1.34
CA HIS A 254 3.41 12.24 -1.18
C HIS A 254 4.27 10.97 -1.35
N SER A 255 5.49 11.08 -1.84
CA SER A 255 6.33 9.91 -2.18
C SER A 255 7.66 9.92 -1.41
N PRO A 256 7.68 9.64 -0.09
CA PRO A 256 8.89 9.68 0.74
C PRO A 256 10.09 8.94 0.14
N HIS A 257 9.86 7.77 -0.44
CA HIS A 257 10.89 6.94 -1.08
C HIS A 257 11.47 7.55 -2.38
N ARG A 258 10.84 8.57 -2.94
CA ARG A 258 11.33 9.31 -4.12
C ARG A 258 11.89 10.67 -3.76
N ASP A 259 11.24 11.37 -2.84
CA ASP A 259 11.57 12.74 -2.48
C ASP A 259 12.73 12.79 -1.47
N GLN A 260 12.78 11.80 -0.56
CA GLN A 260 13.78 11.69 0.52
C GLN A 260 14.28 10.22 0.63
N PRO A 261 14.85 9.61 -0.44
CA PRO A 261 15.13 8.18 -0.49
C PRO A 261 16.11 7.71 0.59
N GLU A 262 17.14 8.48 0.87
CA GLU A 262 18.16 8.12 1.86
C GLU A 262 17.59 8.11 3.29
N ARG A 263 16.81 9.13 3.65
CA ARG A 263 16.18 9.21 4.98
C ARG A 263 15.14 8.13 5.16
N THR A 264 14.33 7.89 4.13
CA THR A 264 13.32 6.84 4.12
C THR A 264 13.96 5.46 4.27
N LEU A 265 15.03 5.17 3.52
CA LEU A 265 15.77 3.92 3.61
C LEU A 265 16.41 3.73 5.00
N ALA A 266 17.00 4.78 5.54
CA ALA A 266 17.62 4.74 6.88
C ALA A 266 16.57 4.41 7.97
N ALA A 267 15.40 5.04 7.93
CA ALA A 267 14.31 4.77 8.88
C ALA A 267 13.81 3.32 8.78
N VAL A 268 13.59 2.81 7.56
CA VAL A 268 13.18 1.42 7.31
C VAL A 268 14.24 0.44 7.84
N THR A 269 15.51 0.70 7.53
CA THR A 269 16.62 -0.16 7.96
C THR A 269 16.77 -0.17 9.47
N ALA A 270 16.65 0.98 10.12
CA ALA A 270 16.73 1.10 11.59
C ALA A 270 15.65 0.29 12.29
N LEU A 271 14.38 0.37 11.84
CA LEU A 271 13.29 -0.45 12.39
C LEU A 271 13.59 -1.95 12.25
N LEU A 272 14.03 -2.38 11.06
CA LEU A 272 14.21 -3.81 10.76
C LEU A 272 15.49 -4.41 11.36
N ALA A 273 16.51 -3.59 11.66
CA ALA A 273 17.71 -4.02 12.40
C ALA A 273 17.44 -4.26 13.89
N ALA A 274 16.53 -3.49 14.48
CA ALA A 274 16.17 -3.62 15.89
C ALA A 274 15.36 -4.90 16.21
N LYS A 275 14.87 -5.60 15.18
CA LYS A 275 14.01 -6.80 15.31
C LYS A 275 14.42 -7.87 14.31
N PRO A 276 15.25 -8.83 14.74
CA PRO A 276 15.72 -9.93 13.90
C PRO A 276 14.59 -10.92 13.54
#